data_3a1efac9213682e1cd3cf3cc74f3c4cd
#
_entry.id   3a1efac9213682e1cd3cf3cc74f3c4cd
#
_cell.length_a   1.000
_cell.length_b   1.000
_cell.length_c   1.000
_cell.angle_alpha   90.00
_cell.angle_beta   90.00
_cell.angle_gamma   90.00
#
_symmetry.space_group_name_H-M   'P 1'
#
loop_
_entity.id
_entity.type
_entity.pdbx_description
1 polymer ?
#
loop_
_entity_poly.entity_id
_entity_poly.type
_entity_poly.pdbx_seq_one_letter_code
_entity_poly.pdbx_strand_id
1 'polypeptide(L)'
;FQFCGMSFADLAHLEKSALNQNVLRYNRIKTKTPMSVEVLNTAKDMINQLRSKENSHPDCPDYLFDILRGDKKRTDERGYREYQSALRRFNNSLKDLARALHLQSPVTSYTLRHSWATTAKYRGVSIEMISESLGHKSIKTTQIYLKGFGLTERTEVNKGNLSYIRN
;
A
#
# COMPACT_ATOMS: atom_id res chain seq x y z
N PHE A 1 -4.43 2.61 0.20
CA PHE A 1 -4.65 3.20 -1.12
C PHE A 1 -3.95 4.55 -1.26
N GLN A 2 -4.09 5.47 -0.31
CA GLN A 2 -3.59 6.85 -0.38
C GLN A 2 -2.06 6.98 -0.51
N PHE A 3 -1.31 5.94 -0.14
CA PHE A 3 0.15 5.89 -0.20
C PHE A 3 0.63 4.92 -1.29
N CYS A 4 0.08 5.00 -2.49
CA CYS A 4 0.49 4.21 -3.67
C CYS A 4 0.62 2.71 -3.39
N GLY A 5 -0.35 2.12 -2.68
CA GLY A 5 -0.32 0.70 -2.36
C GLY A 5 0.82 0.29 -1.42
N MET A 6 1.29 1.19 -0.54
CA MET A 6 2.30 0.90 0.48
C MET A 6 2.03 -0.42 1.19
N SER A 7 3.06 -1.21 1.48
CA SER A 7 2.90 -2.46 2.20
C SER A 7 2.59 -2.21 3.67
N PHE A 8 1.89 -3.14 4.33
CA PHE A 8 1.62 -3.01 5.77
C PHE A 8 2.91 -2.96 6.60
N ALA A 9 3.96 -3.67 6.18
CA ALA A 9 5.24 -3.61 6.85
C ALA A 9 5.86 -2.20 6.80
N ASP A 10 5.84 -1.57 5.62
CA ASP A 10 6.36 -0.21 5.47
C ASP A 10 5.50 0.78 6.27
N LEU A 11 4.16 0.65 6.22
CA LEU A 11 3.22 1.50 6.96
C LEU A 11 3.42 1.40 8.48
N ALA A 12 3.57 0.19 9.00
CA ALA A 12 3.71 -0.07 10.43
C ALA A 12 5.02 0.48 11.01
N HIS A 13 6.06 0.59 10.20
CA HIS A 13 7.37 1.09 10.62
C HIS A 13 7.67 2.51 10.13
N LEU A 14 6.66 3.21 9.60
CA LEU A 14 6.84 4.56 9.09
C LEU A 14 7.06 5.53 10.26
N GLU A 15 8.18 6.23 10.25
CA GLU A 15 8.54 7.20 11.28
C GLU A 15 7.93 8.57 11.01
N LYS A 16 7.73 9.37 12.05
CA LYS A 16 7.23 10.75 11.93
C LYS A 16 8.17 11.61 11.07
N SER A 17 9.48 11.37 11.16
CA SER A 17 10.52 12.04 10.38
C SER A 17 10.42 11.76 8.87
N ALA A 18 9.76 10.67 8.46
CA ALA A 18 9.53 10.35 7.06
C ALA A 18 8.56 11.31 6.38
N LEU A 19 7.68 11.97 7.15
CA LEU A 19 6.73 12.96 6.65
C LEU A 19 7.33 14.36 6.77
N ASN A 20 7.70 14.93 5.63
CA ASN A 20 8.17 16.32 5.54
C ASN A 20 7.23 17.11 4.62
N GLN A 21 6.57 18.14 5.16
CA GLN A 21 5.52 18.89 4.47
C GLN A 21 4.44 17.93 3.93
N ASN A 22 4.45 17.69 2.62
CA ASN A 22 3.46 16.89 1.92
C ASN A 22 4.05 15.64 1.29
N VAL A 23 5.28 15.29 1.63
CA VAL A 23 5.98 14.17 0.99
C VAL A 23 6.44 13.19 2.06
N LEU A 24 6.04 11.95 1.87
CA LEU A 24 6.58 10.80 2.61
C LEU A 24 7.82 10.29 1.90
N ARG A 25 8.97 10.27 2.61
CA ARG A 25 10.22 9.68 2.12
C ARG A 25 10.66 8.57 3.06
N TYR A 26 10.79 7.38 2.52
CA TYR A 26 11.17 6.20 3.30
C TYR A 26 11.90 5.17 2.44
N ASN A 27 12.62 4.26 3.07
CA ASN A 27 13.19 3.10 2.39
C ASN A 27 12.29 1.88 2.63
N ARG A 28 11.90 1.18 1.57
CA ARG A 28 11.14 -0.05 1.72
C ARG A 28 11.89 -1.08 2.56
N ILE A 29 11.19 -1.66 3.53
CA ILE A 29 11.80 -2.65 4.45
C ILE A 29 12.34 -3.85 3.69
N LYS A 30 11.54 -4.41 2.77
CA LYS A 30 11.88 -5.63 2.03
C LYS A 30 12.96 -5.43 0.98
N THR A 31 12.91 -4.35 0.21
CA THR A 31 13.76 -4.17 -0.97
C THR A 31 14.85 -3.12 -0.78
N LYS A 32 14.76 -2.32 0.30
CA LYS A 32 15.62 -1.15 0.56
C LYS A 32 15.56 -0.09 -0.55
N THR A 33 14.51 -0.13 -1.38
CA THR A 33 14.27 0.86 -2.43
C THR A 33 13.84 2.17 -1.79
N PRO A 34 14.46 3.31 -2.11
CA PRO A 34 14.01 4.62 -1.66
C PRO A 34 12.66 4.94 -2.33
N MET A 35 11.73 5.43 -1.53
CA MET A 35 10.38 5.78 -1.94
C MET A 35 10.09 7.23 -1.59
N SER A 36 9.38 7.90 -2.50
CA SER A 36 8.85 9.25 -2.29
C SER A 36 7.40 9.27 -2.73
N VAL A 37 6.48 9.62 -1.82
CA VAL A 37 5.04 9.61 -2.07
C VAL A 37 4.44 10.93 -1.62
N GLU A 38 3.75 11.62 -2.52
CA GLU A 38 3.01 12.82 -2.17
C GLU A 38 1.78 12.46 -1.33
N VAL A 39 1.59 13.17 -0.22
CA VAL A 39 0.46 12.98 0.69
C VAL A 39 -0.63 13.98 0.31
N LEU A 40 -1.69 13.48 -0.29
CA LEU A 40 -2.85 14.28 -0.67
C LEU A 40 -3.58 14.81 0.57
N ASN A 41 -4.33 15.91 0.41
CA ASN A 41 -5.02 16.56 1.53
C ASN A 41 -5.93 15.61 2.32
N THR A 42 -6.67 14.74 1.63
CA THR A 42 -7.50 13.70 2.27
C THR A 42 -6.70 12.76 3.18
N ALA A 43 -5.49 12.40 2.77
CA ALA A 43 -4.61 11.55 3.58
C ALA A 43 -4.01 12.33 4.77
N LYS A 44 -3.73 13.63 4.61
CA LYS A 44 -3.29 14.50 5.72
C LYS A 44 -4.37 14.62 6.79
N ASP A 45 -5.62 14.83 6.38
CA ASP A 45 -6.74 14.93 7.31
C ASP A 45 -6.90 13.64 8.11
N MET A 46 -6.75 12.50 7.46
CA MET A 46 -6.76 11.19 8.13
C MET A 46 -5.59 11.04 9.11
N ILE A 47 -4.37 11.43 8.70
CA ILE A 47 -3.20 11.39 9.60
C ILE A 47 -3.43 12.29 10.81
N ASN A 48 -3.93 13.50 10.61
CA ASN A 48 -4.19 14.45 11.69
C ASN A 48 -5.29 13.96 12.64
N GLN A 49 -6.36 13.34 12.11
CA GLN A 49 -7.40 12.72 12.91
C GLN A 49 -6.89 11.54 13.74
N LEU A 50 -6.04 10.73 13.18
CA LEU A 50 -5.42 9.61 13.89
C LEU A 50 -4.46 10.10 14.98
N ARG A 51 -3.62 11.10 14.68
CA ARG A 51 -2.73 11.72 15.67
C ARG A 51 -3.48 12.40 16.81
N SER A 52 -4.63 13.05 16.55
CA SER A 52 -5.39 13.77 17.58
C SER A 52 -6.11 12.86 18.56
N LYS A 53 -6.38 11.61 18.20
CA LYS A 53 -7.07 10.61 19.03
C LYS A 53 -6.10 9.80 19.90
N GLU A 54 -4.85 9.77 19.53
CA GLU A 54 -3.81 9.07 20.24
C GLU A 54 -3.08 10.03 21.17
N ASN A 55 -3.37 9.91 22.46
CA ASN A 55 -2.38 10.28 23.47
C ASN A 55 -1.15 9.44 23.12
N SER A 56 -0.17 10.07 22.49
CA SER A 56 1.07 9.42 22.10
C SER A 56 1.60 8.67 23.31
N HIS A 57 1.56 7.36 23.25
CA HIS A 57 2.10 6.52 24.31
C HIS A 57 3.57 6.91 24.47
N PRO A 58 4.04 7.27 25.68
CA PRO A 58 5.39 7.79 25.87
C PRO A 58 6.48 6.84 25.36
N ASP A 59 6.14 5.55 25.16
CA ASP A 59 7.07 4.52 24.70
C ASP A 59 7.13 4.37 23.16
N CYS A 60 6.36 5.14 22.38
CA CYS A 60 6.38 5.04 20.91
C CYS A 60 6.39 6.43 20.21
N PRO A 61 7.33 7.31 20.53
CA PRO A 61 7.33 8.66 19.97
C PRO A 61 7.71 8.76 18.50
N ASP A 62 8.33 7.74 17.91
CA ASP A 62 9.01 7.83 16.62
C ASP A 62 8.15 7.36 15.44
N TYR A 63 7.09 6.57 15.65
CA TYR A 63 6.22 6.10 14.57
C TYR A 63 5.14 7.11 14.18
N LEU A 64 4.82 7.17 12.88
CA LEU A 64 3.77 8.03 12.36
C LEU A 64 2.38 7.52 12.78
N PHE A 65 2.20 6.21 12.87
CA PHE A 65 0.97 5.54 13.28
C PHE A 65 1.23 4.64 14.49
N ASP A 66 0.30 4.58 15.44
CA ASP A 66 0.37 3.71 16.63
C ASP A 66 0.00 2.25 16.29
N ILE A 67 0.71 1.67 15.33
CA ILE A 67 0.54 0.28 14.93
C ILE A 67 1.43 -0.65 15.74
N LEU A 68 2.67 -0.23 15.97
CA LEU A 68 3.66 -0.92 16.77
C LEU A 68 3.85 -0.16 18.09
N ARG A 69 3.80 -0.91 19.20
CA ARG A 69 3.83 -0.38 20.56
C ARG A 69 5.17 -0.69 21.20
N GLY A 70 6.24 -0.28 20.66
CA GLY A 70 7.53 -0.62 21.23
C GLY A 70 8.55 0.49 21.15
N ASP A 71 9.55 0.42 22.04
CA ASP A 71 10.76 1.19 21.87
C ASP A 71 11.32 0.94 20.49
N LYS A 72 11.81 2.01 19.86
CA LYS A 72 12.64 2.07 18.64
C LYS A 72 12.93 0.75 17.92
N LYS A 73 12.75 0.77 16.61
CA LYS A 73 13.32 -0.19 15.63
C LYS A 73 13.82 -1.50 16.20
N ARG A 74 12.95 -2.32 16.76
CA ARG A 74 13.33 -3.66 17.17
C ARG A 74 13.50 -4.53 15.95
N THR A 75 14.72 -4.94 15.69
CA THR A 75 15.08 -5.93 14.67
C THR A 75 15.18 -7.34 15.28
N ASP A 76 14.90 -7.46 16.57
CA ASP A 76 14.94 -8.70 17.33
C ASP A 76 13.64 -9.52 17.17
N GLU A 77 13.64 -10.71 17.75
CA GLU A 77 12.48 -11.62 17.74
C GLU A 77 11.23 -11.01 18.36
N ARG A 78 11.39 -10.18 19.38
CA ARG A 78 10.29 -9.50 20.06
C ARG A 78 9.62 -8.49 19.13
N GLY A 79 10.38 -7.68 18.40
CA GLY A 79 9.87 -6.76 17.39
C GLY A 79 9.16 -7.49 16.27
N TYR A 80 9.69 -8.64 15.83
CA TYR A 80 9.03 -9.47 14.84
C TYR A 80 7.67 -10.01 15.33
N ARG A 81 7.59 -10.50 16.55
CA ARG A 81 6.32 -10.98 17.16
C ARG A 81 5.31 -9.87 17.30
N GLU A 82 5.74 -8.67 17.67
CA GLU A 82 4.87 -7.48 17.75
C GLU A 82 4.29 -7.13 16.37
N TYR A 83 5.14 -7.05 15.35
CA TYR A 83 4.70 -6.84 13.97
C TYR A 83 3.70 -7.91 13.50
N GLN A 84 3.97 -9.19 13.75
CA GLN A 84 3.05 -10.27 13.39
C GLN A 84 1.70 -10.15 14.11
N SER A 85 1.71 -9.74 15.36
CA SER A 85 0.47 -9.47 16.12
C SER A 85 -0.31 -8.29 15.56
N ALA A 86 0.38 -7.21 15.21
CA ALA A 86 -0.23 -6.05 14.58
C ALA A 86 -0.84 -6.39 13.19
N LEU A 87 -0.11 -7.13 12.37
CA LEU A 87 -0.59 -7.60 11.07
C LEU A 87 -1.83 -8.49 11.21
N ARG A 88 -1.85 -9.38 12.19
CA ARG A 88 -3.00 -10.25 12.48
C ARG A 88 -4.22 -9.42 12.89
N ARG A 89 -4.07 -8.46 13.82
CA ARG A 89 -5.15 -7.56 14.23
C ARG A 89 -5.70 -6.80 13.02
N PHE A 90 -4.83 -6.21 12.22
CA PHE A 90 -5.24 -5.46 11.02
C PHE A 90 -6.01 -6.33 10.02
N ASN A 91 -5.51 -7.52 9.72
CA ASN A 91 -6.20 -8.44 8.81
C ASN A 91 -7.53 -8.95 9.37
N ASN A 92 -7.66 -9.12 10.69
CA ASN A 92 -8.94 -9.47 11.31
C ASN A 92 -9.95 -8.34 11.16
N SER A 93 -9.56 -7.08 11.43
CA SER A 93 -10.43 -5.92 11.20
C SER A 93 -10.87 -5.81 9.73
N LEU A 94 -9.98 -6.11 8.77
CA LEU A 94 -10.33 -6.15 7.35
C LEU A 94 -11.32 -7.26 7.02
N LYS A 95 -11.21 -8.43 7.65
CA LYS A 95 -12.18 -9.52 7.49
C LYS A 95 -13.55 -9.14 8.04
N ASP A 96 -13.60 -8.47 9.18
CA ASP A 96 -14.86 -8.03 9.79
C ASP A 96 -15.52 -6.96 8.91
N LEU A 97 -14.76 -6.01 8.38
CA LEU A 97 -15.23 -5.05 7.41
C LEU A 97 -15.75 -5.72 6.13
N ALA A 98 -15.01 -6.70 5.59
CA ALA A 98 -15.42 -7.44 4.40
C ALA A 98 -16.76 -8.19 4.63
N ARG A 99 -16.96 -8.77 5.80
CA ARG A 99 -18.24 -9.41 6.18
C ARG A 99 -19.37 -8.38 6.24
N ALA A 100 -19.13 -7.25 6.89
CA ALA A 100 -20.13 -6.18 7.00
C ALA A 100 -20.55 -5.61 5.63
N LEU A 101 -19.63 -5.62 4.66
CA LEU A 101 -19.86 -5.19 3.27
C LEU A 101 -20.30 -6.34 2.34
N HIS A 102 -20.53 -7.54 2.86
CA HIS A 102 -20.93 -8.73 2.09
C HIS A 102 -19.98 -9.06 0.92
N LEU A 103 -18.69 -8.80 1.09
CA LEU A 103 -17.69 -9.11 0.06
C LEU A 103 -17.44 -10.62 -0.02
N GLN A 104 -17.49 -11.18 -1.24
CA GLN A 104 -17.31 -12.62 -1.47
C GLN A 104 -15.84 -13.06 -1.36
N SER A 105 -14.91 -12.15 -1.54
CA SER A 105 -13.47 -12.47 -1.52
C SER A 105 -12.82 -12.04 -0.20
N PRO A 106 -11.86 -12.80 0.31
CA PRO A 106 -11.14 -12.43 1.52
C PRO A 106 -10.32 -11.16 1.29
N VAL A 107 -10.42 -10.22 2.25
CA VAL A 107 -9.66 -8.97 2.22
C VAL A 107 -8.54 -9.03 3.26
N THR A 108 -7.33 -8.68 2.82
CA THR A 108 -6.12 -8.63 3.63
C THR A 108 -5.32 -7.37 3.30
N SER A 109 -4.32 -7.04 4.10
CA SER A 109 -3.37 -5.97 3.80
C SER A 109 -2.71 -6.14 2.41
N TYR A 110 -2.45 -7.38 2.02
CA TYR A 110 -1.91 -7.71 0.70
C TYR A 110 -2.93 -7.45 -0.43
N THR A 111 -4.19 -7.80 -0.21
CA THR A 111 -5.29 -7.54 -1.15
C THR A 111 -5.42 -6.05 -1.45
N LEU A 112 -5.32 -5.17 -0.44
CA LEU A 112 -5.39 -3.73 -0.64
C LEU A 112 -4.28 -3.22 -1.58
N ARG A 113 -3.06 -3.69 -1.38
CA ARG A 113 -1.93 -3.35 -2.25
C ARG A 113 -2.13 -3.89 -3.66
N HIS A 114 -2.60 -5.13 -3.78
CA HIS A 114 -2.89 -5.75 -5.06
C HIS A 114 -3.99 -5.01 -5.83
N SER A 115 -5.06 -4.62 -5.14
CA SER A 115 -6.15 -3.86 -5.74
C SER A 115 -5.69 -2.50 -6.24
N TRP A 116 -4.80 -1.80 -5.51
CA TRP A 116 -4.22 -0.54 -5.99
C TRP A 116 -3.48 -0.73 -7.32
N ALA A 117 -2.62 -1.73 -7.39
CA ALA A 117 -1.82 -2.01 -8.59
C ALA A 117 -2.70 -2.43 -9.79
N THR A 118 -3.71 -3.26 -9.52
CA THR A 118 -4.67 -3.71 -10.54
C THR A 118 -5.51 -2.55 -11.05
N THR A 119 -5.99 -1.68 -10.16
CA THR A 119 -6.74 -0.47 -10.53
C THR A 119 -5.89 0.48 -11.37
N ALA A 120 -4.62 0.70 -11.01
CA ALA A 120 -3.69 1.52 -11.78
C ALA A 120 -3.50 0.94 -13.20
N LYS A 121 -3.33 -0.38 -13.31
CA LYS A 121 -3.23 -1.07 -14.60
C LYS A 121 -4.49 -0.86 -15.48
N TYR A 122 -5.68 -1.04 -14.91
CA TYR A 122 -6.94 -0.83 -15.66
C TYR A 122 -7.19 0.63 -16.05
N ARG A 123 -6.52 1.57 -15.36
CA ARG A 123 -6.50 2.99 -15.74
C ARG A 123 -5.44 3.32 -16.79
N GLY A 124 -4.75 2.33 -17.34
CA GLY A 124 -3.74 2.54 -18.38
C GLY A 124 -2.38 3.02 -17.87
N VAL A 125 -2.14 2.97 -16.56
CA VAL A 125 -0.82 3.32 -16.01
C VAL A 125 0.20 2.27 -16.46
N SER A 126 1.37 2.71 -16.94
CA SER A 126 2.40 1.80 -17.42
C SER A 126 2.91 0.87 -16.31
N ILE A 127 3.37 -0.30 -16.69
CA ILE A 127 3.86 -1.31 -15.73
C ILE A 127 5.12 -0.83 -15.01
N GLU A 128 5.93 -0.01 -15.67
CA GLU A 128 7.12 0.63 -15.12
C GLU A 128 6.73 1.57 -13.98
N MET A 129 5.75 2.45 -14.21
CA MET A 129 5.22 3.37 -13.21
C MET A 129 4.61 2.63 -12.03
N ILE A 130 3.85 1.56 -12.28
CA ILE A 130 3.29 0.70 -11.21
C ILE A 130 4.42 0.03 -10.42
N SER A 131 5.45 -0.47 -11.10
CA SER A 131 6.61 -1.12 -10.49
C SER A 131 7.38 -0.16 -9.58
N GLU A 132 7.63 1.04 -10.04
CA GLU A 132 8.28 2.12 -9.28
C GLU A 132 7.44 2.52 -8.07
N SER A 133 6.15 2.79 -8.27
CA SER A 133 5.20 3.16 -7.20
C SER A 133 5.11 2.09 -6.12
N LEU A 134 5.25 0.82 -6.49
CA LEU A 134 5.29 -0.30 -5.55
C LEU A 134 6.69 -0.52 -4.95
N GLY A 135 7.72 0.12 -5.45
CA GLY A 135 9.12 -0.06 -5.04
C GLY A 135 9.63 -1.47 -5.32
N HIS A 136 9.27 -2.06 -6.45
CA HIS A 136 9.83 -3.31 -6.90
C HIS A 136 11.21 -3.08 -7.55
N LYS A 137 12.18 -3.96 -7.27
CA LYS A 137 13.51 -3.89 -7.89
C LYS A 137 13.53 -4.34 -9.35
N SER A 138 12.48 -5.04 -9.79
CA SER A 138 12.39 -5.57 -11.14
C SER A 138 10.95 -5.51 -11.64
N ILE A 139 10.79 -5.05 -12.86
CA ILE A 139 9.50 -5.03 -13.59
C ILE A 139 8.90 -6.43 -13.69
N LYS A 140 9.73 -7.47 -13.80
CA LYS A 140 9.27 -8.88 -13.81
C LYS A 140 8.43 -9.22 -12.57
N THR A 141 8.78 -8.67 -11.39
CA THR A 141 7.99 -8.85 -10.18
C THR A 141 6.58 -8.27 -10.34
N THR A 142 6.46 -7.11 -10.98
CA THR A 142 5.17 -6.47 -11.25
C THR A 142 4.38 -7.24 -12.30
N GLN A 143 5.04 -7.76 -13.34
CA GLN A 143 4.40 -8.58 -14.38
C GLN A 143 3.77 -9.86 -13.81
N ILE A 144 4.51 -10.58 -12.95
CA ILE A 144 4.01 -11.77 -12.27
C ILE A 144 2.87 -11.41 -11.30
N TYR A 145 3.02 -10.27 -10.62
CA TYR A 145 2.05 -9.76 -9.64
C TYR A 145 0.72 -9.35 -10.28
N LEU A 146 0.77 -8.74 -11.46
CA LEU A 146 -0.41 -8.32 -12.20
C LEU A 146 -0.80 -9.41 -13.21
N LYS A 147 -1.99 -10.00 -13.03
CA LYS A 147 -2.56 -10.94 -14.01
C LYS A 147 -2.62 -10.30 -15.40
N GLY A 148 -2.45 -11.09 -16.44
CA GLY A 148 -2.65 -10.68 -17.83
C GLY A 148 -4.03 -10.05 -18.05
N PHE A 149 -4.19 -9.31 -19.14
CA PHE A 149 -5.52 -8.84 -19.58
C PHE A 149 -6.39 -10.02 -19.96
N GLY A 150 -7.66 -9.99 -19.63
CA GLY A 150 -8.65 -10.97 -20.02
C GLY A 150 -8.94 -10.94 -21.52
N LEU A 151 -9.78 -11.88 -21.99
CA LEU A 151 -10.17 -11.94 -23.40
C LEU A 151 -10.97 -10.68 -23.82
N THR A 152 -11.85 -10.23 -22.94
CA THR A 152 -12.72 -9.06 -23.21
C THR A 152 -11.89 -7.81 -23.46
N GLU A 153 -10.91 -7.52 -22.58
CA GLU A 153 -10.05 -6.33 -22.73
C GLU A 153 -9.20 -6.40 -24.00
N ARG A 154 -8.68 -7.59 -24.35
CA ARG A 154 -7.94 -7.79 -25.60
C ARG A 154 -8.82 -7.54 -26.83
N THR A 155 -10.09 -7.98 -26.76
CA THR A 155 -11.06 -7.78 -27.83
C THR A 155 -11.38 -6.31 -28.02
N GLU A 156 -11.56 -5.54 -26.94
CA GLU A 156 -11.83 -4.10 -27.02
C GLU A 156 -10.65 -3.32 -27.63
N VAL A 157 -9.42 -3.65 -27.24
CA VAL A 157 -8.22 -3.06 -27.87
C VAL A 157 -8.19 -3.36 -29.37
N ASN A 158 -8.50 -4.60 -29.77
CA ASN A 158 -8.49 -4.98 -31.17
C ASN A 158 -9.58 -4.26 -31.99
N LYS A 159 -10.79 -4.12 -31.43
CA LYS A 159 -11.87 -3.32 -32.05
C LYS A 159 -11.46 -1.86 -32.24
N GLY A 160 -10.84 -1.24 -31.22
CA GLY A 160 -10.32 0.13 -31.29
C GLY A 160 -9.30 0.31 -32.42
N ASN A 161 -8.35 -0.63 -32.53
CA ASN A 161 -7.34 -0.59 -33.60
C ASN A 161 -7.96 -0.75 -35.00
N LEU A 162 -8.98 -1.61 -35.15
CA LEU A 162 -9.66 -1.81 -36.42
C LEU A 162 -10.48 -0.59 -36.83
N SER A 163 -11.04 0.17 -35.90
CA SER A 163 -11.74 1.42 -36.20
C SER A 163 -10.81 2.51 -36.72
N TYR A 164 -9.55 2.51 -36.32
CA TYR A 164 -8.52 3.47 -36.75
C TYR A 164 -8.06 3.23 -38.21
N ILE A 165 -8.14 1.99 -38.69
CA ILE A 165 -7.72 1.61 -40.05
C ILE A 165 -8.84 1.88 -41.09
N ARG A 166 -10.09 2.10 -40.63
CA ARG A 166 -11.25 2.30 -41.50
C ARG A 166 -11.57 3.79 -41.82
N ASN A 167 -10.83 4.71 -41.21
CA ASN A 167 -10.86 6.16 -41.50
C ASN A 167 -9.64 6.58 -42.31
#